data_d62eb4ce2127e67a1e5eabd00ce696e1
#
_entry.id   d62eb4ce2127e67a1e5eabd00ce696e1
#
_cell.length_a   1.000
_cell.length_b   1.000
_cell.length_c   1.000
_cell.angle_alpha   90.00
_cell.angle_beta   90.00
_cell.angle_gamma   90.00
#
_symmetry.space_group_name_H-M   'P 1'
#
loop_
_entity.id
_entity.type
_entity.pdbx_description
1 polymer ?
#
loop_
_entity_poly.entity_id
_entity_poly.type
_entity_poly.pdbx_seq_one_letter_code
_entity_poly.pdbx_strand_id
1 'polypeptide(L)'
;MATIKHTSSKNSDLSAAERYLTFQHNEYTGLPILDEHGQPKLRENYLLDMLECGENTFAMACLLANRRYGKNAQPGDVKTHHYIISFDPRDATDNSLTLEKAQALGLQFCKGNFPGHPAIVCAHPDGHNGTGNIHVHIVIGSLRIREVARQPHMEKPCDWREGCKHRCTAAMLRHLRAEVMELCQSAGLYQIDLLKGSGDRITEREYWAQRRGQRRLDYANAKDAASSLPIRQTKYETEKAALRKNIRFVLRKATSLEDFSAQLLQEYGIALTESRGRFTYRTADRTKPITSRKLGDDFSKEQVLIALAENAERQKTAALRRTDPNPDQVSHLIDIQAKLASDKGAGYERWAKVFNLKQLSKSVTLLSEHGVSTEAELAQRIAELQSQYSEALAVVKDLENRIDENRELSRHVSTYLQNRKVAQQSKHNGNSVEYQETHRAELTAYQAAAAYFKAHNIQKLPS
;
A
#
# COMPACT_ATOMS: atom_id res chain seq x y z
N MET A 1 -5.35 -11.52 -11.58
CA MET A 1 -6.01 -12.10 -10.38
C MET A 1 -7.29 -11.32 -10.13
N ALA A 2 -8.43 -12.01 -10.17
CA ALA A 2 -9.72 -11.35 -10.00
C ALA A 2 -9.87 -10.78 -8.59
N THR A 3 -10.41 -9.57 -8.49
CA THR A 3 -10.66 -8.88 -7.21
C THR A 3 -12.01 -8.17 -7.26
N ILE A 4 -12.62 -7.97 -6.08
CA ILE A 4 -13.84 -7.16 -5.94
C ILE A 4 -13.62 -5.99 -4.99
N LYS A 5 -13.99 -4.79 -5.42
CA LYS A 5 -13.96 -3.55 -4.64
C LYS A 5 -15.38 -3.03 -4.45
N HIS A 6 -15.66 -2.43 -3.29
CA HIS A 6 -16.93 -1.76 -3.02
C HIS A 6 -16.70 -0.33 -2.54
N THR A 7 -17.49 0.59 -3.07
CA THR A 7 -17.61 1.98 -2.62
C THR A 7 -19.08 2.37 -2.57
N SER A 8 -19.41 3.42 -1.82
CA SER A 8 -20.78 3.98 -1.77
C SER A 8 -20.75 5.46 -2.07
N SER A 9 -21.80 5.96 -2.72
CA SER A 9 -21.92 7.37 -3.07
C SER A 9 -23.13 8.01 -2.40
N LYS A 10 -22.93 9.23 -1.93
CA LYS A 10 -23.96 10.13 -1.40
C LYS A 10 -24.34 11.20 -2.42
N ASN A 11 -23.79 11.17 -3.61
CA ASN A 11 -24.05 12.15 -4.66
C ASN A 11 -25.54 12.18 -5.01
N SER A 12 -26.13 13.35 -5.01
CA SER A 12 -27.53 13.56 -5.39
C SER A 12 -27.73 13.55 -6.90
N ASP A 13 -26.69 13.79 -7.66
CA ASP A 13 -26.68 13.59 -9.10
C ASP A 13 -26.47 12.11 -9.42
N LEU A 14 -27.57 11.40 -9.64
CA LEU A 14 -27.59 9.98 -9.95
C LEU A 14 -27.05 9.68 -11.36
N SER A 15 -27.11 10.66 -12.29
CA SER A 15 -26.54 10.54 -13.64
C SER A 15 -25.01 10.58 -13.62
N ALA A 16 -24.41 11.08 -12.54
CA ALA A 16 -22.96 11.11 -12.42
C ALA A 16 -22.33 9.71 -12.51
N ALA A 17 -23.04 8.66 -12.07
CA ALA A 17 -22.58 7.28 -12.17
C ALA A 17 -22.45 6.85 -13.64
N GLU A 18 -23.47 7.12 -14.46
CA GLU A 18 -23.47 6.81 -15.89
C GLU A 18 -22.39 7.60 -16.63
N ARG A 19 -22.29 8.92 -16.37
CA ARG A 19 -21.21 9.75 -16.96
C ARG A 19 -19.83 9.25 -16.58
N TYR A 20 -19.62 8.82 -15.34
CA TYR A 20 -18.34 8.24 -14.92
C TYR A 20 -17.98 6.97 -15.71
N LEU A 21 -18.96 6.17 -16.06
CA LEU A 21 -18.77 4.93 -16.79
C LEU A 21 -18.55 5.15 -18.30
N THR A 22 -19.16 6.18 -18.86
CA THR A 22 -19.13 6.41 -20.32
C THR A 22 -18.03 7.37 -20.77
N PHE A 23 -17.62 8.32 -19.93
CA PHE A 23 -16.57 9.29 -20.27
C PHE A 23 -15.21 8.94 -19.64
N GLN A 24 -14.14 9.39 -20.27
CA GLN A 24 -12.78 9.26 -19.73
C GLN A 24 -12.57 10.23 -18.56
N HIS A 25 -11.92 9.77 -17.51
CA HIS A 25 -11.62 10.58 -16.32
C HIS A 25 -10.12 10.47 -15.98
N ASN A 26 -9.57 11.59 -15.53
CA ASN A 26 -8.23 11.62 -14.98
C ASN A 26 -8.22 10.90 -13.63
N GLU A 27 -7.43 9.83 -13.51
CA GLU A 27 -7.39 8.97 -12.33
C GLU A 27 -6.93 9.67 -11.04
N TYR A 28 -6.19 10.78 -11.15
CA TYR A 28 -5.67 11.52 -9.98
C TYR A 28 -6.62 12.60 -9.48
N THR A 29 -7.31 13.26 -10.40
CA THR A 29 -8.23 14.38 -10.07
C THR A 29 -9.68 13.96 -10.01
N GLY A 30 -10.05 12.83 -10.65
CA GLY A 30 -11.42 12.39 -10.83
C GLY A 30 -12.24 13.28 -11.80
N LEU A 31 -11.60 14.26 -12.45
CA LEU A 31 -12.24 15.15 -13.41
C LEU A 31 -12.34 14.50 -14.79
N PRO A 32 -13.38 14.80 -15.58
CA PRO A 32 -13.47 14.37 -16.97
C PRO A 32 -12.27 14.85 -17.79
N ILE A 33 -11.79 14.02 -18.71
CA ILE A 33 -10.85 14.43 -19.74
C ILE A 33 -11.67 15.09 -20.84
N LEU A 34 -11.25 16.28 -21.26
CA LEU A 34 -11.92 17.04 -22.30
C LEU A 34 -11.27 16.76 -23.67
N ASP A 35 -12.10 16.78 -24.71
CA ASP A 35 -11.66 16.73 -26.10
C ASP A 35 -11.17 18.12 -26.59
N GLU A 36 -10.86 18.21 -27.88
CA GLU A 36 -10.39 19.45 -28.53
C GLU A 36 -11.44 20.59 -28.51
N HIS A 37 -12.72 20.24 -28.32
CA HIS A 37 -13.85 21.17 -28.26
C HIS A 37 -14.26 21.52 -26.83
N GLY A 38 -13.49 21.03 -25.81
CA GLY A 38 -13.80 21.27 -24.40
C GLY A 38 -14.95 20.42 -23.86
N GLN A 39 -15.40 19.39 -24.60
CA GLN A 39 -16.44 18.47 -24.16
C GLN A 39 -15.83 17.23 -23.49
N PRO A 40 -16.54 16.58 -22.53
CA PRO A 40 -16.08 15.33 -21.96
C PRO A 40 -15.83 14.27 -23.04
N LYS A 41 -14.61 13.70 -23.05
CA LYS A 41 -14.21 12.69 -24.05
C LYS A 41 -14.87 11.36 -23.73
N LEU A 42 -15.62 10.80 -24.69
CA LEU A 42 -16.19 9.44 -24.57
C LEU A 42 -15.08 8.38 -24.53
N ARG A 43 -15.36 7.27 -23.84
CA ARG A 43 -14.51 6.08 -23.90
C ARG A 43 -14.67 5.43 -25.28
N GLU A 44 -13.57 4.93 -25.82
CA GLU A 44 -13.58 4.30 -27.15
C GLU A 44 -14.20 2.90 -27.11
N ASN A 45 -13.97 2.17 -26.00
CA ASN A 45 -14.43 0.79 -25.83
C ASN A 45 -15.06 0.62 -24.46
N TYR A 46 -16.35 0.37 -24.43
CA TYR A 46 -17.10 -0.05 -23.24
C TYR A 46 -18.38 -0.78 -23.63
N LEU A 47 -18.87 -1.65 -22.77
CA LEU A 47 -20.20 -2.27 -22.88
C LEU A 47 -21.00 -1.85 -21.67
N LEU A 48 -22.25 -1.43 -21.88
CA LEU A 48 -23.10 -0.94 -20.81
C LEU A 48 -24.51 -1.53 -20.94
N ASP A 49 -24.98 -2.15 -19.87
CA ASP A 49 -26.33 -2.65 -19.74
C ASP A 49 -26.98 -2.15 -18.46
N MET A 50 -28.29 -2.00 -18.49
CA MET A 50 -29.12 -1.62 -17.35
C MET A 50 -30.02 -2.78 -16.92
N LEU A 51 -30.15 -3.00 -15.61
CA LEU A 51 -31.00 -4.01 -15.01
C LEU A 51 -31.99 -3.38 -14.04
N GLU A 52 -33.20 -3.92 -13.98
CA GLU A 52 -34.28 -3.48 -13.06
C GLU A 52 -34.61 -1.97 -13.21
N CYS A 53 -34.39 -1.39 -14.40
CA CYS A 53 -34.68 0.03 -14.69
C CYS A 53 -35.99 0.20 -15.50
N GLY A 54 -36.55 -0.90 -16.04
CA GLY A 54 -37.66 -0.83 -17.01
C GLY A 54 -37.23 -0.04 -18.26
N GLU A 55 -38.08 0.85 -18.72
CA GLU A 55 -37.80 1.77 -19.86
C GLU A 55 -37.06 3.04 -19.43
N ASN A 56 -36.74 3.19 -18.15
CA ASN A 56 -36.10 4.37 -17.62
C ASN A 56 -34.57 4.25 -17.67
N THR A 57 -33.89 5.41 -17.68
CA THR A 57 -32.47 5.44 -17.35
C THR A 57 -32.25 5.04 -15.88
N PHE A 58 -31.05 4.58 -15.54
CA PHE A 58 -30.69 4.23 -14.16
C PHE A 58 -30.98 5.37 -13.17
N ALA A 59 -30.62 6.61 -13.55
CA ALA A 59 -30.85 7.78 -12.72
C ALA A 59 -32.35 8.00 -12.45
N MET A 60 -33.18 7.87 -13.48
CA MET A 60 -34.64 8.02 -13.36
C MET A 60 -35.24 6.89 -12.53
N ALA A 61 -34.84 5.64 -12.75
CA ALA A 61 -35.31 4.50 -11.95
C ALA A 61 -34.98 4.68 -10.46
N CYS A 62 -33.78 5.12 -10.14
CA CYS A 62 -33.37 5.43 -8.76
C CYS A 62 -34.15 6.61 -8.17
N LEU A 63 -34.42 7.67 -8.95
CA LEU A 63 -35.18 8.83 -8.52
C LEU A 63 -36.64 8.44 -8.22
N LEU A 64 -37.26 7.66 -9.09
CA LEU A 64 -38.61 7.15 -8.89
C LEU A 64 -38.72 6.28 -7.64
N ALA A 65 -37.72 5.39 -7.41
CA ALA A 65 -37.65 4.60 -6.19
C ALA A 65 -37.49 5.48 -4.95
N ASN A 66 -36.62 6.49 -4.98
CA ASN A 66 -36.42 7.43 -3.87
C ASN A 66 -37.74 8.14 -3.51
N ARG A 67 -38.46 8.60 -4.54
CA ARG A 67 -39.74 9.29 -4.38
C ARG A 67 -40.84 8.35 -3.87
N ARG A 68 -40.96 7.15 -4.45
CA ARG A 68 -41.95 6.14 -4.05
C ARG A 68 -41.86 5.77 -2.58
N TYR A 69 -40.65 5.60 -2.06
CA TYR A 69 -40.41 5.17 -0.68
C TYR A 69 -40.07 6.29 0.29
N GLY A 70 -40.05 7.56 -0.15
CA GLY A 70 -39.73 8.71 0.69
C GLY A 70 -38.32 8.63 1.32
N LYS A 71 -37.36 8.07 0.60
CA LYS A 71 -36.01 7.84 1.10
C LYS A 71 -34.94 8.56 0.26
N ASN A 72 -33.71 8.63 0.78
CA ASN A 72 -32.57 9.29 0.12
C ASN A 72 -32.70 10.79 -0.10
N ALA A 73 -33.55 11.46 0.67
CA ALA A 73 -33.77 12.89 0.60
C ALA A 73 -32.63 13.72 1.20
N GLN A 74 -31.92 13.15 2.21
CA GLN A 74 -30.87 13.87 2.91
C GLN A 74 -29.52 13.79 2.18
N PRO A 75 -28.67 14.85 2.26
CA PRO A 75 -27.34 14.85 1.66
C PRO A 75 -26.43 13.75 2.23
N GLY A 76 -26.65 13.35 3.49
CA GLY A 76 -25.90 12.29 4.17
C GLY A 76 -26.27 10.85 3.77
N ASP A 77 -27.37 10.68 3.03
CA ASP A 77 -27.87 9.38 2.62
C ASP A 77 -26.99 8.74 1.54
N VAL A 78 -26.68 7.45 1.70
CA VAL A 78 -26.08 6.66 0.62
C VAL A 78 -27.16 6.39 -0.43
N LYS A 79 -26.91 6.83 -1.66
CA LYS A 79 -27.87 6.78 -2.77
C LYS A 79 -27.55 5.67 -3.76
N THR A 80 -26.25 5.36 -3.92
CA THR A 80 -25.79 4.28 -4.81
C THR A 80 -24.65 3.50 -4.16
N HIS A 81 -24.49 2.23 -4.54
CA HIS A 81 -23.33 1.41 -4.24
C HIS A 81 -22.65 1.02 -5.54
N HIS A 82 -21.33 1.06 -5.54
CA HIS A 82 -20.51 0.78 -6.70
C HIS A 82 -19.57 -0.38 -6.37
N TYR A 83 -19.71 -1.46 -7.10
CA TYR A 83 -18.86 -2.64 -7.07
C TYR A 83 -18.02 -2.69 -8.33
N ILE A 84 -16.76 -3.09 -8.22
CA ILE A 84 -15.86 -3.22 -9.36
C ILE A 84 -15.23 -4.59 -9.25
N ILE A 85 -15.42 -5.43 -10.27
CA ILE A 85 -14.73 -6.70 -10.45
C ILE A 85 -13.62 -6.46 -11.46
N SER A 86 -12.36 -6.63 -11.04
CA SER A 86 -11.20 -6.48 -11.91
C SER A 86 -10.60 -7.86 -12.14
N PHE A 87 -10.38 -8.24 -13.40
CA PHE A 87 -9.81 -9.52 -13.79
C PHE A 87 -8.27 -9.45 -13.89
N ASP A 88 -7.60 -10.59 -13.97
CA ASP A 88 -6.16 -10.62 -14.20
C ASP A 88 -5.86 -10.15 -15.63
N PRO A 89 -4.87 -9.28 -15.87
CA PRO A 89 -4.48 -8.90 -17.23
C PRO A 89 -4.14 -10.09 -18.13
N ARG A 90 -3.60 -11.17 -17.56
CA ARG A 90 -3.28 -12.40 -18.29
C ARG A 90 -4.50 -13.16 -18.78
N ASP A 91 -5.68 -12.94 -18.18
CA ASP A 91 -6.90 -13.61 -18.61
C ASP A 91 -7.28 -13.27 -20.06
N ALA A 92 -6.90 -12.08 -20.52
CA ALA A 92 -7.12 -11.69 -21.92
C ALA A 92 -6.30 -12.53 -22.91
N THR A 93 -5.05 -12.88 -22.55
CA THR A 93 -4.14 -13.66 -23.40
C THR A 93 -4.29 -15.16 -23.19
N ASP A 94 -4.33 -15.60 -21.93
CA ASP A 94 -4.20 -17.01 -21.56
C ASP A 94 -5.57 -17.73 -21.54
N ASN A 95 -6.64 -17.00 -21.16
CA ASN A 95 -7.97 -17.55 -20.93
C ASN A 95 -9.05 -16.96 -21.85
N SER A 96 -8.63 -16.25 -22.91
CA SER A 96 -9.52 -15.66 -23.91
C SER A 96 -10.67 -14.83 -23.29
N LEU A 97 -10.34 -14.02 -22.26
CA LEU A 97 -11.29 -13.10 -21.69
C LEU A 97 -11.45 -11.90 -22.62
N THR A 98 -12.60 -11.77 -23.25
CA THR A 98 -12.99 -10.61 -24.04
C THR A 98 -13.83 -9.63 -23.22
N LEU A 99 -14.08 -8.44 -23.75
CA LEU A 99 -14.93 -7.43 -23.10
C LEU A 99 -16.37 -7.94 -22.97
N GLU A 100 -16.88 -8.63 -23.98
CA GLU A 100 -18.22 -9.24 -24.01
C GLU A 100 -18.36 -10.35 -22.95
N LYS A 101 -17.35 -11.21 -22.83
CA LYS A 101 -17.31 -12.25 -21.80
C LYS A 101 -17.30 -11.64 -20.41
N ALA A 102 -16.52 -10.59 -20.20
CA ALA A 102 -16.47 -9.87 -18.91
C ALA A 102 -17.80 -9.19 -18.60
N GLN A 103 -18.45 -8.55 -19.59
CA GLN A 103 -19.78 -7.96 -19.42
C GLN A 103 -20.83 -9.01 -19.07
N ALA A 104 -20.82 -10.17 -19.74
CA ALA A 104 -21.75 -11.28 -19.43
C ALA A 104 -21.55 -11.78 -18.00
N LEU A 105 -20.31 -11.96 -17.55
CA LEU A 105 -19.97 -12.33 -16.17
C LEU A 105 -20.45 -11.28 -15.16
N GLY A 106 -20.27 -10.00 -15.46
CA GLY A 106 -20.77 -8.90 -14.65
C GLY A 106 -22.30 -8.86 -14.54
N LEU A 107 -22.99 -9.10 -15.64
CA LEU A 107 -24.45 -9.21 -15.66
C LEU A 107 -24.95 -10.42 -14.84
N GLN A 108 -24.32 -11.59 -15.00
CA GLN A 108 -24.62 -12.77 -14.20
C GLN A 108 -24.45 -12.49 -12.71
N PHE A 109 -23.32 -11.90 -12.32
CA PHE A 109 -23.03 -11.53 -10.95
C PHE A 109 -24.04 -10.52 -10.39
N CYS A 110 -24.39 -9.49 -11.18
CA CYS A 110 -25.35 -8.47 -10.75
C CYS A 110 -26.74 -9.06 -10.54
N LYS A 111 -27.24 -9.90 -11.46
CA LYS A 111 -28.54 -10.58 -11.37
C LYS A 111 -28.62 -11.51 -10.15
N GLY A 112 -27.55 -12.22 -9.85
CA GLY A 112 -27.51 -13.15 -8.72
C GLY A 112 -27.43 -12.43 -7.36
N ASN A 113 -26.66 -11.35 -7.25
CA ASN A 113 -26.34 -10.75 -5.98
C ASN A 113 -27.13 -9.49 -5.63
N PHE A 114 -27.68 -8.78 -6.62
CA PHE A 114 -28.42 -7.53 -6.42
C PHE A 114 -29.83 -7.53 -7.03
N PRO A 115 -30.60 -8.62 -6.93
CA PRO A 115 -31.94 -8.68 -7.51
C PRO A 115 -32.82 -7.61 -6.88
N GLY A 116 -33.65 -6.98 -7.71
CA GLY A 116 -34.61 -5.95 -7.28
C GLY A 116 -33.97 -4.58 -7.01
N HIS A 117 -32.71 -4.35 -7.35
CA HIS A 117 -32.08 -3.03 -7.34
C HIS A 117 -31.92 -2.53 -8.78
N PRO A 118 -32.32 -1.27 -9.11
CA PRO A 118 -31.90 -0.66 -10.36
C PRO A 118 -30.38 -0.70 -10.45
N ALA A 119 -29.84 -1.12 -11.60
CA ALA A 119 -28.38 -1.30 -11.74
C ALA A 119 -27.88 -0.89 -13.13
N ILE A 120 -26.64 -0.43 -13.19
CA ILE A 120 -25.82 -0.32 -14.40
C ILE A 120 -24.68 -1.32 -14.27
N VAL A 121 -24.45 -2.11 -15.31
CA VAL A 121 -23.29 -2.99 -15.46
C VAL A 121 -22.49 -2.49 -16.65
N CYS A 122 -21.23 -2.17 -16.46
CA CYS A 122 -20.39 -1.62 -17.53
C CYS A 122 -18.99 -2.22 -17.49
N ALA A 123 -18.59 -2.87 -18.58
CA ALA A 123 -17.24 -3.41 -18.76
C ALA A 123 -16.33 -2.42 -19.46
N HIS A 124 -15.09 -2.31 -19.01
CA HIS A 124 -14.03 -1.50 -19.58
C HIS A 124 -12.74 -2.31 -19.78
N PRO A 125 -11.97 -2.07 -20.88
CA PRO A 125 -10.66 -2.68 -21.08
C PRO A 125 -9.49 -1.84 -20.53
N ASP A 126 -9.76 -0.63 -20.01
CA ASP A 126 -8.78 0.40 -19.68
C ASP A 126 -8.45 0.50 -18.18
N GLY A 127 -8.12 -0.63 -17.55
CA GLY A 127 -7.75 -0.63 -16.12
C GLY A 127 -6.65 0.37 -15.77
N HIS A 128 -6.84 1.09 -14.66
CA HIS A 128 -6.01 2.25 -14.22
C HIS A 128 -4.51 1.99 -13.95
N ASN A 129 -4.04 0.77 -14.07
CA ASN A 129 -2.64 0.43 -13.77
C ASN A 129 -1.71 0.47 -14.99
N GLY A 130 -2.16 1.01 -16.11
CA GLY A 130 -1.40 0.95 -17.36
C GLY A 130 -1.20 -0.48 -17.91
N THR A 131 -1.83 -1.46 -17.27
CA THR A 131 -1.74 -2.89 -17.63
C THR A 131 -2.86 -3.34 -18.55
N GLY A 132 -3.86 -2.46 -18.83
CA GLY A 132 -4.96 -2.76 -19.72
C GLY A 132 -5.88 -3.89 -19.24
N ASN A 133 -6.03 -4.08 -17.91
CA ASN A 133 -6.86 -5.15 -17.39
C ASN A 133 -8.35 -4.84 -17.57
N ILE A 134 -9.09 -5.84 -18.06
CA ILE A 134 -10.54 -5.77 -18.17
C ILE A 134 -11.16 -5.72 -16.77
N HIS A 135 -12.13 -4.84 -16.57
CA HIS A 135 -12.86 -4.73 -15.33
C HIS A 135 -14.32 -4.39 -15.58
N VAL A 136 -15.18 -4.79 -14.65
CA VAL A 136 -16.63 -4.56 -14.73
C VAL A 136 -17.06 -3.73 -13.56
N HIS A 137 -17.69 -2.61 -13.85
CA HIS A 137 -18.37 -1.76 -12.90
C HIS A 137 -19.83 -2.19 -12.75
N ILE A 138 -20.30 -2.34 -11.53
CA ILE A 138 -21.68 -2.63 -11.18
C ILE A 138 -22.15 -1.54 -10.23
N VAL A 139 -22.96 -0.62 -10.68
CA VAL A 139 -23.53 0.46 -9.86
C VAL A 139 -24.98 0.13 -9.61
N ILE A 140 -25.38 -0.02 -8.34
CA ILE A 140 -26.76 -0.27 -7.94
C ILE A 140 -27.36 0.92 -7.21
N GLY A 141 -28.63 1.18 -7.43
CA GLY A 141 -29.43 2.07 -6.58
C GLY A 141 -29.54 1.49 -5.17
N SER A 142 -29.45 2.35 -4.16
CA SER A 142 -29.44 1.86 -2.77
C SER A 142 -30.80 1.26 -2.34
N LEU A 143 -31.90 1.59 -3.01
CA LEU A 143 -33.21 1.08 -2.67
C LEU A 143 -33.61 -0.11 -3.52
N ARG A 144 -34.19 -1.12 -2.88
CA ARG A 144 -34.78 -2.26 -3.52
C ARG A 144 -36.21 -1.91 -3.97
N ILE A 145 -36.52 -2.14 -5.25
CA ILE A 145 -37.81 -1.73 -5.87
C ILE A 145 -38.87 -2.83 -5.89
N ARG A 146 -38.47 -4.07 -5.54
CA ARG A 146 -39.40 -5.20 -5.36
C ARG A 146 -38.86 -6.17 -4.30
N GLU A 147 -39.73 -6.93 -3.66
CA GLU A 147 -39.35 -8.01 -2.75
C GLU A 147 -38.66 -9.13 -3.51
N VAL A 148 -37.66 -9.77 -2.88
CA VAL A 148 -36.97 -10.92 -3.45
C VAL A 148 -36.88 -12.06 -2.46
N ALA A 149 -36.61 -13.28 -2.93
CA ALA A 149 -36.40 -14.43 -2.08
C ALA A 149 -35.20 -14.21 -1.16
N ARG A 150 -35.34 -14.53 0.13
CA ARG A 150 -34.25 -14.47 1.10
C ARG A 150 -33.13 -15.43 0.70
N GLN A 151 -31.93 -14.93 0.68
CA GLN A 151 -30.70 -15.70 0.44
C GLN A 151 -29.92 -15.92 1.75
N PRO A 152 -29.01 -16.91 1.84
CA PRO A 152 -28.30 -17.27 3.08
C PRO A 152 -27.48 -16.10 3.70
N HIS A 153 -26.94 -15.21 2.87
CA HIS A 153 -26.17 -14.05 3.32
C HIS A 153 -27.02 -12.87 3.80
N MET A 154 -28.33 -12.93 3.62
CA MET A 154 -29.28 -11.90 4.05
C MET A 154 -29.66 -12.11 5.52
N GLU A 155 -29.17 -11.21 6.37
CA GLU A 155 -29.25 -11.33 7.83
C GLU A 155 -30.58 -10.79 8.40
N LYS A 156 -31.12 -9.74 7.79
CA LYS A 156 -32.29 -9.02 8.31
C LYS A 156 -33.37 -8.87 7.24
N PRO A 157 -34.67 -8.76 7.62
CA PRO A 157 -35.75 -8.56 6.67
C PRO A 157 -35.56 -7.42 5.68
N CYS A 158 -34.86 -6.36 6.08
CA CYS A 158 -34.54 -5.25 5.17
C CYS A 158 -33.56 -5.63 4.04
N ASP A 159 -32.95 -6.82 4.11
CA ASP A 159 -32.00 -7.26 3.08
C ASP A 159 -32.74 -7.87 1.86
N TRP A 160 -34.03 -8.25 1.97
CA TRP A 160 -34.82 -8.81 0.87
C TRP A 160 -36.14 -8.08 0.60
N ARG A 161 -36.63 -7.25 1.54
CA ARG A 161 -37.91 -6.54 1.40
C ARG A 161 -37.81 -5.36 0.46
N GLU A 162 -38.89 -5.11 -0.24
CA GLU A 162 -39.11 -3.92 -1.06
C GLU A 162 -38.95 -2.62 -0.24
N GLY A 163 -38.51 -1.54 -0.88
CA GLY A 163 -38.31 -0.23 -0.27
C GLY A 163 -37.19 -0.13 0.75
N CYS A 164 -36.43 -1.19 1.00
CA CYS A 164 -35.33 -1.20 1.94
C CYS A 164 -33.99 -0.83 1.28
N LYS A 165 -33.12 -0.16 2.05
CA LYS A 165 -31.76 0.20 1.58
C LYS A 165 -30.86 -1.03 1.58
N HIS A 166 -30.03 -1.13 0.53
CA HIS A 166 -28.94 -2.10 0.46
C HIS A 166 -27.97 -1.93 1.63
N ARG A 167 -27.60 -3.03 2.24
CA ARG A 167 -26.64 -3.10 3.36
C ARG A 167 -25.40 -3.89 2.94
N CYS A 168 -24.27 -3.21 2.82
CA CYS A 168 -22.99 -3.86 2.57
C CYS A 168 -22.36 -4.31 3.90
N THR A 169 -22.88 -5.42 4.47
CA THR A 169 -22.36 -6.00 5.73
C THR A 169 -21.09 -6.83 5.49
N ALA A 170 -20.44 -7.26 6.58
CA ALA A 170 -19.30 -8.16 6.48
C ALA A 170 -19.69 -9.52 5.90
N ALA A 171 -20.92 -10.02 6.22
CA ALA A 171 -21.45 -11.24 5.65
C ALA A 171 -21.68 -11.09 4.15
N MET A 172 -22.31 -10.00 3.72
CA MET A 172 -22.51 -9.69 2.29
C MET A 172 -21.17 -9.61 1.54
N LEU A 173 -20.17 -8.91 2.08
CA LEU A 173 -18.85 -8.81 1.43
C LEU A 173 -18.13 -10.16 1.34
N ARG A 174 -18.30 -11.01 2.34
CA ARG A 174 -17.74 -12.38 2.31
C ARG A 174 -18.41 -13.22 1.23
N HIS A 175 -19.74 -13.15 1.15
CA HIS A 175 -20.52 -13.79 0.10
C HIS A 175 -20.08 -13.32 -1.30
N LEU A 176 -20.05 -12.00 -1.55
CA LEU A 176 -19.65 -11.45 -2.85
C LEU A 176 -18.24 -11.87 -3.27
N ARG A 177 -17.32 -12.02 -2.32
CA ARG A 177 -15.97 -12.53 -2.60
C ARG A 177 -15.99 -14.01 -3.01
N ALA A 178 -16.78 -14.83 -2.32
CA ALA A 178 -16.95 -16.23 -2.69
C ALA A 178 -17.57 -16.36 -4.09
N GLU A 179 -18.61 -15.58 -4.39
CA GLU A 179 -19.25 -15.55 -5.69
C GLU A 179 -18.30 -15.15 -6.83
N VAL A 180 -17.42 -14.13 -6.61
CA VAL A 180 -16.39 -13.76 -7.61
C VAL A 180 -15.40 -14.91 -7.83
N MET A 181 -15.01 -15.62 -6.77
CA MET A 181 -14.11 -16.78 -6.89
C MET A 181 -14.77 -17.90 -7.69
N GLU A 182 -16.03 -18.22 -7.41
CA GLU A 182 -16.81 -19.24 -8.12
C GLU A 182 -17.04 -18.84 -9.58
N LEU A 183 -17.39 -17.58 -9.83
CA LEU A 183 -17.57 -17.03 -11.17
C LEU A 183 -16.29 -17.17 -12.02
N CYS A 184 -15.13 -16.81 -11.45
CA CYS A 184 -13.86 -16.93 -12.12
C CYS A 184 -13.46 -18.40 -12.35
N GLN A 185 -13.69 -19.28 -11.37
CA GLN A 185 -13.42 -20.69 -11.50
C GLN A 185 -14.25 -21.32 -12.62
N SER A 186 -15.57 -21.03 -12.64
CA SER A 186 -16.50 -21.55 -13.65
C SER A 186 -16.14 -21.04 -15.07
N ALA A 187 -15.59 -19.83 -15.17
CA ALA A 187 -15.18 -19.24 -16.44
C ALA A 187 -13.75 -19.61 -16.85
N GLY A 188 -13.01 -20.40 -16.06
CA GLY A 188 -11.62 -20.78 -16.30
C GLY A 188 -10.63 -19.62 -16.18
N LEU A 189 -10.93 -18.61 -15.35
CA LEU A 189 -10.11 -17.41 -15.16
C LEU A 189 -9.21 -17.52 -13.95
N TYR A 190 -8.10 -16.78 -13.96
CA TYR A 190 -7.18 -16.69 -12.83
C TYR A 190 -7.84 -16.05 -11.61
N GLN A 191 -7.73 -16.73 -10.48
CA GLN A 191 -8.27 -16.24 -9.22
C GLN A 191 -7.27 -16.38 -8.07
N ILE A 192 -7.57 -15.69 -6.98
CA ILE A 192 -6.89 -15.81 -5.68
C ILE A 192 -7.95 -16.06 -4.61
N ASP A 193 -7.53 -16.59 -3.48
CA ASP A 193 -8.40 -16.70 -2.32
C ASP A 193 -8.71 -15.31 -1.74
N LEU A 194 -9.88 -14.76 -2.09
CA LEU A 194 -10.36 -13.47 -1.60
C LEU A 194 -10.88 -13.53 -0.15
N LEU A 195 -11.07 -14.72 0.40
CA LEU A 195 -11.54 -14.93 1.78
C LEU A 195 -10.38 -14.96 2.76
N LYS A 196 -9.21 -15.36 2.29
CA LYS A 196 -7.95 -15.28 3.06
C LYS A 196 -7.53 -13.82 3.20
N GLY A 197 -7.13 -13.44 4.41
CA GLY A 197 -6.57 -12.12 4.66
C GLY A 197 -5.26 -11.89 3.91
N SER A 198 -4.86 -10.65 3.79
CA SER A 198 -3.59 -10.27 3.18
C SER A 198 -2.53 -10.03 4.24
N GLY A 199 -1.34 -10.60 4.07
CA GLY A 199 -0.18 -10.32 4.92
C GLY A 199 0.07 -8.81 5.04
N ASP A 200 0.01 -8.08 3.92
CA ASP A 200 0.02 -6.62 3.86
C ASP A 200 -1.36 -6.07 3.49
N ARG A 201 -1.97 -5.32 4.39
CA ARG A 201 -3.22 -4.63 4.10
C ARG A 201 -2.94 -3.20 3.60
N ILE A 202 -2.95 -3.04 2.30
CA ILE A 202 -2.85 -1.71 1.66
C ILE A 202 -4.27 -1.20 1.42
N THR A 203 -4.63 -0.10 2.10
CA THR A 203 -5.93 0.55 1.88
C THR A 203 -5.86 1.44 0.64
N GLU A 204 -7.00 1.71 0.00
CA GLU A 204 -7.07 2.65 -1.13
C GLU A 204 -6.46 4.02 -0.79
N ARG A 205 -6.75 4.55 0.39
CA ARG A 205 -6.16 5.81 0.88
C ARG A 205 -4.64 5.75 0.92
N GLU A 206 -4.06 4.63 1.35
CA GLU A 206 -2.62 4.41 1.39
C GLU A 206 -2.03 4.27 -0.01
N TYR A 207 -2.69 3.51 -0.89
CA TYR A 207 -2.31 3.37 -2.29
C TYR A 207 -2.22 4.74 -2.99
N TRP A 208 -3.27 5.57 -2.88
CA TRP A 208 -3.27 6.90 -3.46
C TRP A 208 -2.28 7.87 -2.81
N ALA A 209 -2.04 7.73 -1.50
CA ALA A 209 -1.00 8.48 -0.81
C ALA A 209 0.39 8.14 -1.36
N GLN A 210 0.67 6.85 -1.59
CA GLN A 210 1.90 6.39 -2.21
C GLN A 210 2.07 6.93 -3.63
N ARG A 211 1.04 6.82 -4.48
CA ARG A 211 1.10 7.32 -5.86
C ARG A 211 1.31 8.82 -5.94
N ARG A 212 0.59 9.59 -5.11
CA ARG A 212 0.80 11.04 -5.05
C ARG A 212 2.18 11.41 -4.51
N GLY A 213 2.65 10.67 -3.50
CA GLY A 213 3.99 10.84 -2.96
C GLY A 213 5.08 10.54 -3.98
N GLN A 214 4.94 9.42 -4.70
CA GLN A 214 5.87 9.04 -5.77
C GLN A 214 5.93 10.11 -6.87
N ARG A 215 4.78 10.57 -7.35
CA ARG A 215 4.73 11.62 -8.39
C ARG A 215 5.42 12.91 -7.95
N ARG A 216 5.26 13.31 -6.67
CA ARG A 216 5.96 14.49 -6.13
C ARG A 216 7.46 14.27 -6.08
N LEU A 217 7.88 13.07 -5.67
CA LEU A 217 9.28 12.67 -5.63
C LEU A 217 9.91 12.65 -7.02
N ASP A 218 9.20 12.06 -8.01
CA ASP A 218 9.65 12.00 -9.39
C ASP A 218 9.81 13.40 -9.99
N TYR A 219 8.85 14.30 -9.72
CA TYR A 219 8.93 15.69 -10.13
C TYR A 219 10.13 16.43 -9.48
N ALA A 220 10.34 16.23 -8.17
CA ALA A 220 11.49 16.80 -7.47
C ALA A 220 12.80 16.25 -8.01
N ASN A 221 12.91 14.93 -8.23
CA ASN A 221 14.08 14.28 -8.80
C ASN A 221 14.37 14.78 -10.23
N ALA A 222 13.34 14.99 -11.05
CA ALA A 222 13.50 15.53 -12.41
C ALA A 222 14.07 16.98 -12.37
N LYS A 223 13.59 17.79 -11.41
CA LYS A 223 14.11 19.15 -11.18
C LYS A 223 15.55 19.13 -10.69
N ASP A 224 15.87 18.24 -9.74
CA ASP A 224 17.23 18.09 -9.20
C ASP A 224 18.19 17.59 -10.28
N ALA A 225 17.78 16.64 -11.11
CA ALA A 225 18.55 16.16 -12.26
C ALA A 225 18.82 17.26 -13.29
N ALA A 226 17.82 18.10 -13.59
CA ALA A 226 17.98 19.27 -14.47
C ALA A 226 18.97 20.31 -13.92
N SER A 227 19.13 20.33 -12.58
CA SER A 227 20.09 21.20 -11.87
C SER A 227 21.42 20.50 -11.54
N SER A 228 21.68 19.32 -12.13
CA SER A 228 22.88 18.47 -11.87
C SER A 228 23.07 18.10 -10.39
N LEU A 229 21.97 18.06 -9.62
CA LEU A 229 21.99 17.65 -8.22
C LEU A 229 21.79 16.11 -8.12
N PRO A 230 22.43 15.44 -7.15
CA PRO A 230 22.32 13.99 -7.01
C PRO A 230 20.93 13.56 -6.54
N ILE A 231 20.34 12.59 -7.25
CA ILE A 231 19.07 11.95 -6.86
C ILE A 231 19.33 11.04 -5.66
N ARG A 232 18.66 11.28 -4.53
CA ARG A 232 18.89 10.55 -3.26
C ARG A 232 17.88 9.44 -3.00
N GLN A 233 16.67 9.65 -3.43
CA GLN A 233 15.57 8.70 -3.20
C GLN A 233 14.78 8.54 -4.48
N THR A 234 14.60 7.29 -4.93
CA THR A 234 13.84 6.97 -6.15
C THR A 234 12.44 6.43 -5.85
N LYS A 235 12.21 5.94 -4.62
CA LYS A 235 10.96 5.32 -4.22
C LYS A 235 10.37 6.01 -2.98
N TYR A 236 9.14 6.50 -3.12
CA TYR A 236 8.39 7.05 -1.99
C TYR A 236 7.82 5.93 -1.12
N GLU A 237 8.08 5.96 0.17
CA GLU A 237 7.48 5.05 1.15
C GLU A 237 6.42 5.78 1.98
N THR A 238 5.24 5.17 2.13
CA THR A 238 4.23 5.66 3.07
C THR A 238 4.64 5.30 4.50
N GLU A 239 4.19 6.07 5.48
CA GLU A 239 4.42 5.80 6.90
C GLU A 239 4.07 4.35 7.31
N LYS A 240 2.96 3.82 6.79
CA LYS A 240 2.58 2.43 7.06
C LYS A 240 3.48 1.42 6.36
N ALA A 241 3.98 1.73 5.16
CA ALA A 241 4.93 0.85 4.46
C ALA A 241 6.25 0.79 5.24
N ALA A 242 6.76 1.93 5.69
CA ALA A 242 7.94 2.01 6.55
C ALA A 242 7.71 1.26 7.88
N LEU A 243 6.55 1.45 8.50
CA LEU A 243 6.19 0.75 9.74
C LEU A 243 6.18 -0.78 9.54
N ARG A 244 5.56 -1.30 8.47
CA ARG A 244 5.57 -2.75 8.15
C ARG A 244 6.99 -3.27 7.95
N LYS A 245 7.82 -2.52 7.23
CA LYS A 245 9.23 -2.87 6.97
C LYS A 245 10.01 -2.99 8.27
N ASN A 246 9.90 -2.00 9.16
CA ASN A 246 10.59 -1.97 10.44
C ASN A 246 10.13 -3.09 11.37
N ILE A 247 8.83 -3.33 11.47
CA ILE A 247 8.27 -4.44 12.25
C ILE A 247 8.83 -5.78 11.75
N ARG A 248 8.81 -6.03 10.43
CA ARG A 248 9.35 -7.28 9.87
C ARG A 248 10.85 -7.42 10.10
N PHE A 249 11.59 -6.33 10.05
CA PHE A 249 13.03 -6.37 10.27
C PHE A 249 13.36 -6.81 11.71
N VAL A 250 12.70 -6.22 12.71
CA VAL A 250 12.87 -6.62 14.11
C VAL A 250 12.32 -8.02 14.35
N LEU A 251 11.15 -8.35 13.78
CA LEU A 251 10.53 -9.67 13.95
C LEU A 251 11.40 -10.83 13.44
N ARG A 252 12.29 -10.60 12.47
CA ARG A 252 13.23 -11.63 11.99
C ARG A 252 14.32 -12.00 13.01
N LYS A 253 14.62 -11.10 13.95
CA LYS A 253 15.71 -11.26 14.92
C LYS A 253 15.22 -11.60 16.31
N ALA A 254 14.10 -11.03 16.72
CA ALA A 254 13.55 -11.15 18.05
C ALA A 254 13.06 -12.58 18.34
N THR A 255 13.20 -13.01 19.59
CA THR A 255 12.83 -14.35 20.06
C THR A 255 11.82 -14.36 21.18
N SER A 256 11.56 -13.19 21.80
CA SER A 256 10.50 -13.00 22.80
C SER A 256 9.71 -11.72 22.52
N LEU A 257 8.55 -11.58 23.12
CA LEU A 257 7.72 -10.40 22.97
C LEU A 257 8.39 -9.17 23.60
N GLU A 258 9.06 -9.34 24.74
CA GLU A 258 9.80 -8.31 25.44
C GLU A 258 10.95 -7.79 24.60
N ASP A 259 11.74 -8.71 24.03
CA ASP A 259 12.83 -8.40 23.13
C ASP A 259 12.34 -7.68 21.86
N PHE A 260 11.27 -8.19 21.26
CA PHE A 260 10.63 -7.56 20.10
C PHE A 260 10.16 -6.14 20.39
N SER A 261 9.51 -5.92 21.54
CA SER A 261 9.03 -4.60 21.96
C SER A 261 10.17 -3.63 22.24
N ALA A 262 11.23 -4.12 22.92
CA ALA A 262 12.41 -3.33 23.24
C ALA A 262 13.17 -2.89 21.97
N GLN A 263 13.42 -3.81 21.05
CA GLN A 263 14.10 -3.50 19.77
C GLN A 263 13.30 -2.52 18.91
N LEU A 264 11.97 -2.70 18.81
CA LEU A 264 11.10 -1.76 18.07
C LEU A 264 11.19 -0.34 18.66
N LEU A 265 11.24 -0.22 19.97
CA LEU A 265 11.34 1.07 20.65
C LEU A 265 12.72 1.70 20.46
N GLN A 266 13.78 0.91 20.67
CA GLN A 266 15.16 1.41 20.62
C GLN A 266 15.63 1.73 19.20
N GLU A 267 15.35 0.84 18.21
CA GLU A 267 15.86 1.03 16.84
C GLU A 267 15.00 1.99 16.02
N TYR A 268 13.69 2.03 16.26
CA TYR A 268 12.74 2.76 15.40
C TYR A 268 11.80 3.71 16.13
N GLY A 269 11.87 3.83 17.46
CA GLY A 269 10.95 4.65 18.23
C GLY A 269 9.49 4.18 18.15
N ILE A 270 9.26 2.89 17.87
CA ILE A 270 7.92 2.31 17.72
C ILE A 270 7.50 1.67 19.03
N ALA A 271 6.52 2.26 19.69
CA ALA A 271 5.93 1.68 20.90
C ALA A 271 4.89 0.63 20.53
N LEU A 272 5.09 -0.61 21.03
CA LEU A 272 4.14 -1.71 20.93
C LEU A 272 3.24 -1.71 22.16
N THR A 273 1.92 -1.79 21.97
CA THR A 273 0.96 -1.96 23.05
C THR A 273 -0.13 -2.93 22.66
N GLU A 274 -0.75 -3.57 23.63
CA GLU A 274 -1.91 -4.43 23.41
C GLU A 274 -3.19 -3.71 23.83
N SER A 275 -4.20 -3.74 22.97
CA SER A 275 -5.53 -3.21 23.25
C SER A 275 -6.60 -4.13 22.67
N ARG A 276 -7.54 -4.56 23.52
CA ARG A 276 -8.65 -5.45 23.16
C ARG A 276 -8.19 -6.72 22.42
N GLY A 277 -7.12 -7.36 22.93
CA GLY A 277 -6.53 -8.57 22.39
C GLY A 277 -5.80 -8.40 21.06
N ARG A 278 -5.43 -7.16 20.69
CA ARG A 278 -4.72 -6.86 19.43
C ARG A 278 -3.51 -5.99 19.69
N PHE A 279 -2.46 -6.21 18.92
CA PHE A 279 -1.31 -5.33 18.90
C PHE A 279 -1.62 -4.00 18.23
N THR A 280 -1.08 -2.94 18.81
CA THR A 280 -1.10 -1.59 18.26
C THR A 280 0.31 -1.03 18.28
N TYR A 281 0.67 -0.33 17.22
CA TYR A 281 2.00 0.22 16.97
C TYR A 281 1.90 1.73 16.90
N ARG A 282 2.71 2.44 17.67
CA ARG A 282 2.75 3.90 17.68
C ARG A 282 4.16 4.39 17.41
N THR A 283 4.35 5.10 16.29
CA THR A 283 5.58 5.81 15.96
C THR A 283 5.68 7.10 16.78
N ALA A 284 6.88 7.65 16.94
CA ALA A 284 7.14 8.87 17.71
C ALA A 284 6.32 10.07 17.19
N ASP A 285 6.14 10.16 15.87
CA ASP A 285 5.44 11.27 15.21
C ASP A 285 3.91 11.19 15.30
N ARG A 286 3.36 10.13 15.91
CA ARG A 286 1.90 9.91 15.96
C ARG A 286 1.34 9.99 17.36
N THR A 287 0.23 10.71 17.49
CA THR A 287 -0.58 10.73 18.70
C THR A 287 -1.46 9.48 18.84
N LYS A 288 -1.95 8.91 17.69
CA LYS A 288 -2.85 7.76 17.69
C LYS A 288 -2.14 6.52 17.16
N PRO A 289 -2.19 5.36 17.88
CA PRO A 289 -1.57 4.13 17.41
C PRO A 289 -2.27 3.55 16.18
N ILE A 290 -1.53 2.77 15.42
CA ILE A 290 -2.03 1.99 14.29
C ILE A 290 -2.28 0.56 14.78
N THR A 291 -3.50 0.06 14.64
CA THR A 291 -3.82 -1.34 14.99
C THR A 291 -3.23 -2.30 13.96
N SER A 292 -2.80 -3.48 14.40
CA SER A 292 -2.28 -4.56 13.55
C SER A 292 -3.22 -4.87 12.37
N ARG A 293 -4.54 -4.89 12.59
CA ARG A 293 -5.55 -5.08 11.54
C ARG A 293 -5.43 -4.10 10.36
N LYS A 294 -4.89 -2.87 10.59
CA LYS A 294 -4.69 -1.87 9.53
C LYS A 294 -3.38 -2.06 8.77
N LEU A 295 -2.48 -2.89 9.27
CA LEU A 295 -1.21 -3.20 8.64
C LEU A 295 -1.31 -4.46 7.77
N GLY A 296 -2.01 -5.48 8.25
CA GLY A 296 -2.18 -6.77 7.60
C GLY A 296 -2.13 -7.92 8.60
N ASP A 297 -2.40 -9.13 8.14
CA ASP A 297 -2.51 -10.30 8.99
C ASP A 297 -1.15 -10.74 9.57
N ASP A 298 -0.03 -10.54 8.84
CA ASP A 298 1.32 -10.81 9.32
C ASP A 298 1.67 -10.05 10.60
N PHE A 299 0.99 -8.95 10.88
CA PHE A 299 1.21 -8.06 12.04
C PHE A 299 0.22 -8.32 13.18
N SER A 300 -0.63 -9.34 13.05
CA SER A 300 -1.57 -9.75 14.11
C SER A 300 -0.80 -10.30 15.31
N LYS A 301 -1.41 -10.21 16.50
CA LYS A 301 -0.81 -10.77 17.72
C LYS A 301 -0.43 -12.24 17.55
N GLU A 302 -1.32 -13.02 16.94
CA GLU A 302 -1.14 -14.45 16.72
C GLU A 302 0.07 -14.73 15.81
N GLN A 303 0.14 -14.07 14.65
CA GLN A 303 1.23 -14.28 13.70
C GLN A 303 2.59 -13.81 14.24
N VAL A 304 2.61 -12.69 14.97
CA VAL A 304 3.82 -12.20 15.62
C VAL A 304 4.31 -13.19 16.68
N LEU A 305 3.43 -13.72 17.53
CA LEU A 305 3.80 -14.70 18.56
C LEU A 305 4.28 -16.01 17.94
N ILE A 306 3.66 -16.48 16.85
CA ILE A 306 4.12 -17.66 16.10
C ILE A 306 5.54 -17.43 15.57
N ALA A 307 5.79 -16.30 14.91
CA ALA A 307 7.09 -15.97 14.36
C ALA A 307 8.17 -15.86 15.43
N LEU A 308 7.86 -15.28 16.60
CA LEU A 308 8.79 -15.22 17.74
C LEU A 308 9.10 -16.60 18.30
N ALA A 309 8.09 -17.46 18.45
CA ALA A 309 8.29 -18.85 18.88
C ALA A 309 9.15 -19.64 17.90
N GLU A 310 8.91 -19.53 16.60
CA GLU A 310 9.75 -20.15 15.57
C GLU A 310 11.20 -19.65 15.62
N ASN A 311 11.41 -18.35 15.84
CA ASN A 311 12.76 -17.80 15.98
C ASN A 311 13.46 -18.33 17.24
N ALA A 312 12.75 -18.41 18.37
CA ALA A 312 13.28 -18.98 19.60
C ALA A 312 13.69 -20.45 19.42
N GLU A 313 12.87 -21.26 18.75
CA GLU A 313 13.21 -22.64 18.42
C GLU A 313 14.40 -22.76 17.45
N ARG A 314 14.46 -21.88 16.45
CA ARG A 314 15.64 -21.82 15.54
C ARG A 314 16.91 -21.47 16.31
N GLN A 315 16.86 -20.52 17.27
CA GLN A 315 18.01 -20.17 18.09
C GLN A 315 18.43 -21.32 19.01
N LYS A 316 17.47 -21.99 19.69
CA LYS A 316 17.76 -23.17 20.50
C LYS A 316 18.40 -24.28 19.67
N THR A 317 17.86 -24.57 18.50
CA THR A 317 18.43 -25.58 17.58
C THR A 317 19.82 -25.17 17.10
N ALA A 318 20.05 -23.88 16.82
CA ALA A 318 21.37 -23.38 16.45
C ALA A 318 22.37 -23.43 17.64
N ALA A 319 21.89 -23.16 18.86
CA ALA A 319 22.70 -23.26 20.07
C ALA A 319 23.08 -24.74 20.37
N LEU A 320 22.11 -25.66 20.25
CA LEU A 320 22.37 -27.10 20.38
C LEU A 320 23.37 -27.62 19.33
N ARG A 321 23.31 -27.10 18.11
CA ARG A 321 24.31 -27.44 17.05
C ARG A 321 25.70 -26.86 17.35
N ARG A 322 25.80 -25.77 18.13
CA ARG A 322 27.09 -25.19 18.56
C ARG A 322 27.73 -25.93 19.74
N THR A 323 26.94 -26.68 20.50
CA THR A 323 27.45 -27.51 21.62
C THR A 323 27.95 -28.88 21.20
N ASP A 324 27.70 -29.28 19.94
CA ASP A 324 28.28 -30.49 19.35
C ASP A 324 29.44 -30.07 18.42
N PRO A 325 30.69 -30.10 18.89
CA PRO A 325 31.82 -29.72 18.05
C PRO A 325 32.16 -30.87 17.12
N ASN A 326 31.42 -31.04 16.05
CA ASN A 326 31.87 -31.78 14.90
C ASN A 326 32.55 -30.77 13.95
N PRO A 327 33.91 -30.73 13.90
CA PRO A 327 34.63 -29.71 13.14
C PRO A 327 34.43 -29.81 11.62
N ASP A 328 33.74 -30.85 11.13
CA ASP A 328 33.57 -31.12 9.69
C ASP A 328 32.22 -30.66 9.10
N GLN A 329 31.32 -30.03 9.87
CA GLN A 329 30.04 -29.58 9.34
C GLN A 329 30.07 -28.13 8.88
N VAL A 330 30.18 -27.93 7.58
CA VAL A 330 29.96 -26.63 6.92
C VAL A 330 28.47 -26.32 6.97
N SER A 331 28.06 -25.34 7.79
CA SER A 331 26.70 -25.07 8.20
C SER A 331 25.71 -24.68 7.05
N HIS A 332 26.20 -24.46 5.83
CA HIS A 332 25.40 -24.15 4.64
C HIS A 332 25.16 -25.35 3.72
N LEU A 333 25.68 -26.53 4.08
CA LEU A 333 25.42 -27.77 3.37
C LEU A 333 24.16 -28.45 3.91
N ILE A 334 23.45 -29.14 3.02
CA ILE A 334 22.28 -29.94 3.41
C ILE A 334 22.78 -31.22 4.10
N ASP A 335 22.33 -31.46 5.33
CA ASP A 335 22.48 -32.74 5.98
C ASP A 335 21.55 -33.77 5.31
N ILE A 336 22.14 -34.55 4.42
CA ILE A 336 21.41 -35.53 3.60
C ILE A 336 20.86 -36.64 4.47
N GLN A 337 21.59 -37.09 5.50
CA GLN A 337 21.18 -38.19 6.37
C GLN A 337 19.99 -37.81 7.22
N ALA A 338 20.00 -36.62 7.83
CA ALA A 338 18.89 -36.12 8.60
C ALA A 338 17.64 -35.92 7.74
N LYS A 339 17.81 -35.54 6.46
CA LYS A 339 16.68 -35.34 5.54
C LYS A 339 16.12 -36.65 4.98
N LEU A 340 16.95 -37.67 4.77
CA LEU A 340 16.46 -39.00 4.39
C LEU A 340 15.74 -39.69 5.54
N ALA A 341 16.14 -39.48 6.79
CA ALA A 341 15.40 -39.93 7.97
C ALA A 341 14.02 -39.27 8.12
N SER A 342 13.78 -38.13 7.45
CA SER A 342 12.49 -37.43 7.41
C SER A 342 11.64 -37.73 6.17
N ASP A 343 11.77 -38.94 5.60
CA ASP A 343 10.97 -39.49 4.51
C ASP A 343 11.14 -38.80 3.13
N LYS A 344 12.33 -38.24 2.84
CA LYS A 344 12.65 -37.70 1.52
C LYS A 344 13.23 -38.81 0.62
N GLY A 345 12.65 -38.96 -0.57
CA GLY A 345 13.02 -40.04 -1.50
C GLY A 345 14.40 -39.84 -2.20
N ALA A 346 14.85 -40.88 -2.92
CA ALA A 346 16.15 -40.96 -3.63
C ALA A 346 16.37 -39.78 -4.63
N GLY A 347 15.32 -39.20 -5.18
CA GLY A 347 15.41 -38.00 -6.03
C GLY A 347 15.92 -36.77 -5.26
N TYR A 348 15.49 -36.63 -4.01
CA TYR A 348 15.93 -35.53 -3.14
C TYR A 348 17.41 -35.74 -2.75
N GLU A 349 17.85 -36.98 -2.47
CA GLU A 349 19.23 -37.31 -2.16
C GLU A 349 20.19 -36.89 -3.29
N ARG A 350 19.88 -37.26 -4.53
CA ARG A 350 20.66 -36.84 -5.70
C ARG A 350 20.74 -35.33 -5.86
N TRP A 351 19.62 -34.66 -5.71
CA TRP A 351 19.56 -33.20 -5.78
C TRP A 351 20.40 -32.56 -4.66
N ALA A 352 20.29 -33.05 -3.43
CA ALA A 352 21.01 -32.49 -2.28
C ALA A 352 22.54 -32.73 -2.40
N LYS A 353 22.96 -33.86 -2.93
CA LYS A 353 24.37 -34.11 -3.25
C LYS A 353 24.92 -33.12 -4.29
N VAL A 354 24.20 -32.90 -5.38
CA VAL A 354 24.59 -31.93 -6.41
C VAL A 354 24.57 -30.50 -5.86
N PHE A 355 23.56 -30.15 -5.04
CA PHE A 355 23.49 -28.86 -4.37
C PHE A 355 24.71 -28.63 -3.47
N ASN A 356 25.02 -29.58 -2.56
CA ASN A 356 26.16 -29.47 -1.67
C ASN A 356 27.48 -29.35 -2.44
N LEU A 357 27.67 -30.14 -3.50
CA LEU A 357 28.85 -30.04 -4.34
C LEU A 357 29.01 -28.66 -5.00
N LYS A 358 27.91 -28.10 -5.49
CA LYS A 358 27.89 -26.72 -6.05
C LYS A 358 28.21 -25.66 -5.00
N GLN A 359 27.73 -25.80 -3.76
CA GLN A 359 28.05 -24.87 -2.68
C GLN A 359 29.53 -24.97 -2.26
N LEU A 360 30.05 -26.18 -2.11
CA LEU A 360 31.46 -26.40 -1.85
C LEU A 360 32.36 -25.80 -2.93
N SER A 361 32.05 -26.06 -4.20
CA SER A 361 32.77 -25.47 -5.33
C SER A 361 32.82 -23.97 -5.27
N LYS A 362 31.67 -23.30 -5.00
CA LYS A 362 31.61 -21.85 -4.85
C LYS A 362 32.44 -21.35 -3.68
N SER A 363 32.40 -22.04 -2.54
CA SER A 363 33.18 -21.68 -1.36
C SER A 363 34.68 -21.80 -1.65
N VAL A 364 35.12 -22.89 -2.30
CA VAL A 364 36.52 -23.07 -2.69
C VAL A 364 36.99 -22.01 -3.68
N THR A 365 36.14 -21.68 -4.69
CA THR A 365 36.47 -20.63 -5.65
C THR A 365 36.62 -19.28 -4.93
N LEU A 366 35.70 -18.93 -4.04
CA LEU A 366 35.77 -17.69 -3.27
C LEU A 366 37.03 -17.61 -2.39
N LEU A 367 37.34 -18.67 -1.67
CA LEU A 367 38.55 -18.74 -0.85
C LEU A 367 39.81 -18.59 -1.70
N SER A 368 39.87 -19.26 -2.85
CA SER A 368 40.97 -19.16 -3.80
C SER A 368 41.12 -17.74 -4.38
N GLU A 369 40.04 -17.11 -4.76
CA GLU A 369 40.02 -15.71 -5.29
C GLU A 369 40.53 -14.70 -4.26
N HIS A 370 40.33 -15.00 -2.97
CA HIS A 370 40.77 -14.10 -1.88
C HIS A 370 42.10 -14.56 -1.25
N GLY A 371 42.75 -15.61 -1.80
CA GLY A 371 44.04 -16.10 -1.33
C GLY A 371 43.99 -16.70 0.08
N VAL A 372 42.83 -17.21 0.50
CA VAL A 372 42.60 -17.79 1.83
C VAL A 372 42.77 -19.30 1.75
N SER A 373 43.73 -19.83 2.48
CA SER A 373 44.06 -21.25 2.49
C SER A 373 43.84 -21.92 3.85
N THR A 374 43.77 -21.15 4.91
CA THR A 374 43.61 -21.64 6.29
C THR A 374 42.45 -20.97 7.01
N GLU A 375 41.95 -21.61 8.06
CA GLU A 375 40.91 -21.07 8.94
C GLU A 375 41.34 -19.74 9.61
N ALA A 376 42.61 -19.67 10.01
CA ALA A 376 43.17 -18.46 10.62
C ALA A 376 43.18 -17.28 9.64
N GLU A 377 43.58 -17.50 8.38
CA GLU A 377 43.51 -16.47 7.32
C GLU A 377 42.09 -16.05 7.03
N LEU A 378 41.13 -17.00 7.05
CA LEU A 378 39.69 -16.65 6.87
C LEU A 378 39.19 -15.78 8.02
N ALA A 379 39.53 -16.15 9.27
CA ALA A 379 39.13 -15.39 10.45
C ALA A 379 39.73 -13.95 10.43
N GLN A 380 40.99 -13.83 10.05
CA GLN A 380 41.68 -12.55 9.90
C GLN A 380 40.99 -11.71 8.82
N ARG A 381 40.69 -12.29 7.66
CA ARG A 381 40.05 -11.57 6.55
C ARG A 381 38.65 -11.12 6.90
N ILE A 382 37.88 -11.90 7.63
CA ILE A 382 36.56 -11.52 8.16
C ILE A 382 36.70 -10.32 9.11
N ALA A 383 37.67 -10.35 10.03
CA ALA A 383 37.90 -9.24 10.97
C ALA A 383 38.29 -7.95 10.24
N GLU A 384 39.19 -8.03 9.24
CA GLU A 384 39.56 -6.87 8.39
C GLU A 384 38.37 -6.27 7.66
N LEU A 385 37.53 -7.11 7.02
CA LEU A 385 36.35 -6.64 6.31
C LEU A 385 35.30 -6.05 7.26
N GLN A 386 35.16 -6.60 8.46
CA GLN A 386 34.26 -6.05 9.49
C GLN A 386 34.73 -4.66 9.95
N SER A 387 36.05 -4.47 10.13
CA SER A 387 36.62 -3.15 10.46
C SER A 387 36.36 -2.14 9.33
N GLN A 388 36.71 -2.48 8.09
CA GLN A 388 36.49 -1.63 6.94
C GLN A 388 34.99 -1.25 6.76
N TYR A 389 34.09 -2.22 6.98
CA TYR A 389 32.66 -1.98 6.92
C TYR A 389 32.19 -1.01 8.02
N SER A 390 32.69 -1.19 9.26
CA SER A 390 32.34 -0.30 10.37
C SER A 390 32.85 1.13 10.15
N GLU A 391 34.08 1.29 9.62
CA GLU A 391 34.64 2.59 9.26
C GLU A 391 33.84 3.26 8.14
N ALA A 392 33.49 2.52 7.09
CA ALA A 392 32.66 3.03 6.01
C ALA A 392 31.26 3.49 6.50
N LEU A 393 30.64 2.73 7.42
CA LEU A 393 29.38 3.12 8.03
C LEU A 393 29.49 4.40 8.85
N ALA A 394 30.61 4.58 9.59
CA ALA A 394 30.83 5.80 10.36
C ALA A 394 30.97 7.03 9.43
N VAL A 395 31.70 6.88 8.30
CA VAL A 395 31.81 7.93 7.28
C VAL A 395 30.46 8.26 6.65
N VAL A 396 29.66 7.25 6.32
CA VAL A 396 28.30 7.47 5.78
C VAL A 396 27.44 8.26 6.76
N LYS A 397 27.48 7.90 8.04
CA LYS A 397 26.70 8.58 9.08
C LYS A 397 27.14 10.04 9.27
N ASP A 398 28.46 10.30 9.24
CA ASP A 398 28.99 11.68 9.29
C ASP A 398 28.52 12.51 8.09
N LEU A 399 28.59 11.93 6.89
CA LEU A 399 28.11 12.58 5.67
C LEU A 399 26.60 12.87 5.71
N GLU A 400 25.79 11.95 6.24
CA GLU A 400 24.36 12.15 6.42
C GLU A 400 24.07 13.34 7.37
N ASN A 401 24.77 13.41 8.51
CA ASN A 401 24.64 14.51 9.44
C ASN A 401 25.01 15.86 8.78
N ARG A 402 26.12 15.92 8.07
CA ARG A 402 26.57 17.14 7.35
C ARG A 402 25.60 17.55 6.25
N ILE A 403 24.95 16.58 5.62
CA ILE A 403 23.90 16.85 4.63
C ILE A 403 22.69 17.49 5.30
N ASP A 404 22.28 17.01 6.46
CA ASP A 404 21.11 17.55 7.15
C ASP A 404 21.38 18.95 7.71
N GLU A 405 22.58 19.20 8.23
CA GLU A 405 23.04 20.54 8.62
C GLU A 405 23.03 21.52 7.43
N ASN A 406 23.55 21.09 6.28
CA ASN A 406 23.55 21.92 5.07
C ASN A 406 22.14 22.18 4.53
N ARG A 407 21.23 21.24 4.66
CA ARG A 407 19.80 21.43 4.30
C ARG A 407 19.12 22.45 5.19
N GLU A 408 19.40 22.37 6.48
CA GLU A 408 18.86 23.32 7.45
C GLU A 408 19.39 24.73 7.20
N LEU A 409 20.69 24.85 6.98
CA LEU A 409 21.32 26.10 6.58
C LEU A 409 20.71 26.67 5.28
N SER A 410 20.56 25.83 4.25
CA SER A 410 19.98 26.24 2.96
C SER A 410 18.56 26.75 3.10
N ARG A 411 17.76 26.12 3.96
CA ARG A 411 16.40 26.56 4.27
C ARG A 411 16.40 27.95 4.92
N HIS A 412 17.26 28.15 5.90
CA HIS A 412 17.36 29.43 6.58
C HIS A 412 17.91 30.56 5.65
N VAL A 413 18.89 30.25 4.79
CA VAL A 413 19.37 31.19 3.77
C VAL A 413 18.24 31.58 2.82
N SER A 414 17.50 30.64 2.29
CA SER A 414 16.33 30.90 1.41
C SER A 414 15.30 31.79 2.10
N THR A 415 14.93 31.47 3.33
CA THR A 415 13.96 32.22 4.12
C THR A 415 14.47 33.66 4.39
N TYR A 416 15.74 33.81 4.71
CA TYR A 416 16.35 35.12 4.94
C TYR A 416 16.34 35.98 3.67
N LEU A 417 16.77 35.43 2.53
CA LEU A 417 16.82 36.15 1.26
C LEU A 417 15.42 36.52 0.74
N GLN A 418 14.43 35.63 0.87
CA GLN A 418 13.06 35.92 0.48
C GLN A 418 12.45 37.07 1.26
N ASN A 419 12.69 37.14 2.55
CA ASN A 419 12.10 38.15 3.44
C ASN A 419 12.96 39.38 3.71
N ARG A 420 14.17 39.42 3.15
CA ARG A 420 15.15 40.51 3.37
C ARG A 420 14.59 41.88 2.96
N LYS A 421 13.89 41.96 1.81
CA LYS A 421 13.32 43.22 1.32
C LYS A 421 12.25 43.77 2.27
N VAL A 422 11.39 42.91 2.78
CA VAL A 422 10.35 43.29 3.75
C VAL A 422 10.97 43.79 5.05
N ALA A 423 12.01 43.11 5.55
CA ALA A 423 12.72 43.53 6.74
C ALA A 423 13.46 44.87 6.57
N GLN A 424 14.03 45.12 5.38
CA GLN A 424 14.66 46.41 5.06
C GLN A 424 13.65 47.54 4.98
N GLN A 425 12.49 47.31 4.34
CA GLN A 425 11.41 48.29 4.26
C GLN A 425 10.82 48.61 5.63
N SER A 426 10.65 47.59 6.50
CA SER A 426 10.20 47.81 7.89
C SER A 426 11.12 48.80 8.64
N LYS A 427 12.44 48.62 8.53
CA LYS A 427 13.42 49.51 9.13
C LYS A 427 13.37 50.93 8.53
N HIS A 428 13.21 51.04 7.21
CA HIS A 428 13.10 52.30 6.50
C HIS A 428 11.85 53.09 6.88
N ASN A 429 10.74 52.40 7.11
CA ASN A 429 9.44 52.97 7.51
C ASN A 429 9.37 53.25 9.03
N GLY A 430 10.51 53.33 9.74
CA GLY A 430 10.54 53.61 11.17
C GLY A 430 9.84 52.58 12.05
N ASN A 431 9.74 51.32 11.59
CA ASN A 431 9.04 50.22 12.27
C ASN A 431 7.56 50.54 12.57
N SER A 432 6.84 51.14 11.61
CA SER A 432 5.39 51.40 11.70
C SER A 432 4.64 50.13 12.14
N VAL A 433 3.75 50.28 13.14
CA VAL A 433 2.98 49.17 13.73
C VAL A 433 2.12 48.50 12.66
N GLU A 434 1.46 49.31 11.82
CA GLU A 434 0.60 48.81 10.74
C GLU A 434 1.36 47.96 9.71
N TYR A 435 2.58 48.38 9.34
CA TYR A 435 3.44 47.62 8.41
C TYR A 435 3.92 46.30 9.06
N GLN A 436 4.25 46.34 10.35
CA GLN A 436 4.69 45.15 11.09
C GLN A 436 3.56 44.14 11.28
N GLU A 437 2.31 44.58 11.50
CA GLU A 437 1.16 43.69 11.60
C GLU A 437 0.84 43.04 10.24
N THR A 438 0.87 43.79 9.17
CA THR A 438 0.61 43.31 7.80
C THR A 438 1.63 42.27 7.36
N HIS A 439 2.91 42.45 7.71
CA HIS A 439 4.03 41.59 7.32
C HIS A 439 4.60 40.76 8.47
N ARG A 440 3.77 40.47 9.47
CA ARG A 440 4.20 39.78 10.70
C ARG A 440 4.85 38.42 10.44
N ALA A 441 4.29 37.64 9.51
CA ALA A 441 4.81 36.31 9.20
C ALA A 441 6.21 36.35 8.56
N GLU A 442 6.39 37.27 7.58
CA GLU A 442 7.67 37.45 6.87
C GLU A 442 8.76 38.00 7.80
N LEU A 443 8.42 38.96 8.66
CA LEU A 443 9.34 39.54 9.64
C LEU A 443 9.74 38.49 10.69
N THR A 444 8.82 37.70 11.19
CA THR A 444 9.09 36.61 12.13
C THR A 444 10.01 35.56 11.50
N ALA A 445 9.74 35.16 10.26
CA ALA A 445 10.55 34.21 9.51
C ALA A 445 11.99 34.75 9.26
N TYR A 446 12.12 36.03 8.91
CA TYR A 446 13.42 36.70 8.77
C TYR A 446 14.19 36.70 10.07
N GLN A 447 13.56 37.07 11.19
CA GLN A 447 14.21 37.11 12.51
C GLN A 447 14.64 35.72 12.96
N ALA A 448 13.84 34.69 12.73
CA ALA A 448 14.18 33.30 13.05
C ALA A 448 15.40 32.83 12.24
N ALA A 449 15.47 33.15 10.94
CA ALA A 449 16.63 32.83 10.11
C ALA A 449 17.91 33.62 10.55
N ALA A 450 17.77 34.89 10.89
CA ALA A 450 18.88 35.70 11.41
C ALA A 450 19.39 35.19 12.76
N ALA A 451 18.51 34.75 13.64
CA ALA A 451 18.86 34.14 14.92
C ALA A 451 19.62 32.82 14.72
N TYR A 452 19.19 31.98 13.76
CA TYR A 452 19.91 30.76 13.39
C TYR A 452 21.34 31.06 12.96
N PHE A 453 21.55 32.03 12.08
CA PHE A 453 22.91 32.41 11.64
C PHE A 453 23.79 32.88 12.80
N LYS A 454 23.24 33.66 13.72
CA LYS A 454 23.95 34.12 14.91
C LYS A 454 24.32 32.93 15.84
N ALA A 455 23.42 32.01 16.05
CA ALA A 455 23.66 30.83 16.89
C ALA A 455 24.75 29.91 16.32
N HIS A 456 24.86 29.84 14.99
CA HIS A 456 25.84 28.99 14.29
C HIS A 456 27.08 29.73 13.80
N ASN A 457 27.31 30.96 14.27
CA ASN A 457 28.46 31.82 13.91
C ASN A 457 28.66 32.02 12.40
N ILE A 458 27.58 32.06 11.63
CA ILE A 458 27.63 32.24 10.18
C ILE A 458 27.76 33.72 9.86
N GLN A 459 28.99 34.17 9.52
CA GLN A 459 29.30 35.58 9.25
C GLN A 459 29.09 35.99 7.79
N LYS A 460 29.17 35.05 6.85
CA LYS A 460 28.92 35.29 5.42
C LYS A 460 27.90 34.26 4.91
N LEU A 461 26.88 34.80 4.24
CA LEU A 461 25.94 33.93 3.56
C LEU A 461 26.58 33.29 2.33
N PRO A 462 26.37 32.01 2.06
CA PRO A 462 26.80 31.40 0.82
C PRO A 462 26.19 32.15 -0.37
N SER A 463 27.00 32.42 -1.38
CA SER A 463 26.62 33.16 -2.60
C SER A 463 25.68 32.34 -3.48
#